data_eb8d4696ddd50f8ce66b28761455ce70
#
_entry.id   eb8d4696ddd50f8ce66b28761455ce70
#
_cell.length_a   1.000
_cell.length_b   1.000
_cell.length_c   1.000
_cell.angle_alpha   90.00
_cell.angle_beta   90.00
_cell.angle_gamma   90.00
#
_symmetry.space_group_name_H-M   'P 1'
#
loop_
_entity.id
_entity.type
_entity.pdbx_description
1 polymer ?
#
loop_
_entity_poly.entity_id
_entity_poly.type
_entity_poly.pdbx_seq_one_letter_code
_entity_poly.pdbx_strand_id
1 'polypeptide(L)'
;EYGKYYEKFSSDPAYAQFKQFYKQPVSTIVTVTGTAGTEDPSVSDMTATVTVTGSTFAPDFNDITSASYTCKSNAYQTAWNALESVLTKNGYKYEGSGSYVRAVTDDLKHCLFAGDPAHGSWSGWMFTVNGQMPMLDAETYATLDKYLLKANDEIKLYYVNCPSATGDHVWTEDTEARQNPTCTADGSASYKCTVCPETKTETLPAAGHSYGEPAWNWTGYESASAVFTCANDASHRETVTAAITGKVTTEATCLTDGLRTY
;
A
#
# COMPACT_ATOMS: atom_id res chain seq x y z
N GLU A 1 25.97 -16.18 13.04
CA GLU A 1 25.04 -15.56 14.00
C GLU A 1 23.62 -15.37 13.42
N TYR A 2 23.44 -15.16 12.11
CA TYR A 2 22.14 -15.02 11.45
C TYR A 2 21.23 -16.26 11.62
N GLY A 3 21.76 -17.48 11.61
CA GLY A 3 20.99 -18.70 11.80
C GLY A 3 20.27 -18.79 13.15
N LYS A 4 20.83 -18.20 14.21
CA LYS A 4 20.20 -18.19 15.54
C LYS A 4 19.01 -17.23 15.66
N TYR A 5 19.02 -16.15 14.89
CA TYR A 5 17.86 -15.26 14.79
C TYR A 5 16.75 -15.88 13.97
N TYR A 6 17.07 -16.62 12.92
CA TYR A 6 16.14 -17.35 12.08
C TYR A 6 15.31 -18.36 12.88
N GLU A 7 15.95 -19.16 13.73
CA GLU A 7 15.25 -20.15 14.58
C GLU A 7 14.35 -19.51 15.63
N LYS A 8 14.73 -18.34 16.17
CA LYS A 8 13.98 -17.64 17.20
C LYS A 8 12.68 -17.03 16.70
N PHE A 9 12.64 -16.62 15.43
CA PHE A 9 11.47 -16.00 14.81
C PHE A 9 10.65 -16.96 13.93
N SER A 10 11.18 -18.16 13.65
CA SER A 10 10.49 -19.15 12.80
C SER A 10 9.18 -19.67 13.39
N SER A 11 8.98 -19.54 14.70
CA SER A 11 7.76 -19.91 15.41
C SER A 11 6.75 -18.75 15.57
N ASP A 12 7.11 -17.53 15.18
CA ASP A 12 6.22 -16.37 15.24
C ASP A 12 5.25 -16.41 14.04
N PRO A 13 3.92 -16.33 14.27
CA PRO A 13 2.92 -16.29 13.20
C PRO A 13 3.13 -15.13 12.22
N ALA A 14 3.62 -13.98 12.70
CA ALA A 14 3.97 -12.84 11.85
C ALA A 14 5.14 -13.17 10.90
N TYR A 15 6.10 -13.98 11.35
CA TYR A 15 7.22 -14.43 10.53
C TYR A 15 6.81 -15.47 9.48
N ALA A 16 5.82 -16.32 9.79
CA ALA A 16 5.27 -17.27 8.81
C ALA A 16 4.58 -16.55 7.64
N GLN A 17 3.90 -15.44 7.91
CA GLN A 17 3.35 -14.55 6.89
C GLN A 17 4.47 -13.86 6.11
N PHE A 18 5.49 -13.36 6.78
CA PHE A 18 6.67 -12.75 6.17
C PHE A 18 7.35 -13.70 5.17
N LYS A 19 7.43 -15.00 5.49
CA LYS A 19 7.99 -16.03 4.61
C LYS A 19 7.20 -16.27 3.33
N GLN A 20 5.90 -15.99 3.31
CA GLN A 20 5.06 -16.11 2.10
C GLN A 20 5.35 -15.01 1.07
N PHE A 21 5.72 -13.81 1.52
CA PHE A 21 6.01 -12.67 0.63
C PHE A 21 7.34 -12.82 -0.11
N TYR A 22 8.28 -13.58 0.44
CA TYR A 22 9.60 -13.81 -0.16
C TYR A 22 9.65 -14.98 -1.15
N LYS A 23 8.54 -15.66 -1.45
CA LYS A 23 8.45 -16.67 -2.51
C LYS A 23 8.19 -16.05 -3.89
N GLN A 24 8.99 -15.08 -4.27
CA GLN A 24 9.01 -14.60 -5.66
C GLN A 24 9.77 -15.62 -6.53
N PRO A 25 9.37 -15.81 -7.79
CA PRO A 25 10.04 -16.80 -8.65
C PRO A 25 11.51 -16.43 -8.85
N VAL A 26 12.35 -17.42 -8.60
CA VAL A 26 13.81 -17.32 -8.75
C VAL A 26 14.16 -17.06 -10.22
N SER A 27 14.62 -15.87 -10.54
CA SER A 27 15.27 -15.62 -11.82
C SER A 27 16.77 -15.52 -11.59
N THR A 28 17.46 -16.56 -11.99
CA THR A 28 18.92 -16.64 -12.24
C THR A 28 19.83 -16.82 -11.02
N ILE A 29 20.30 -18.05 -10.83
CA ILE A 29 21.46 -18.37 -9.99
C ILE A 29 22.69 -17.66 -10.58
N VAL A 30 23.27 -16.75 -9.81
CA VAL A 30 24.55 -16.11 -10.16
C VAL A 30 25.68 -16.96 -9.65
N THR A 31 26.30 -17.78 -10.51
CA THR A 31 27.51 -18.49 -10.16
C THR A 31 28.69 -17.53 -10.23
N VAL A 32 29.29 -17.24 -9.07
CA VAL A 32 30.49 -16.40 -8.98
C VAL A 32 31.72 -17.23 -9.34
N THR A 33 32.17 -17.15 -10.57
CA THR A 33 33.49 -17.62 -10.98
C THR A 33 34.27 -16.44 -11.56
N GLY A 34 35.10 -15.83 -10.72
CA GLY A 34 36.01 -14.77 -11.18
C GLY A 34 37.01 -14.41 -10.11
N THR A 35 38.24 -14.26 -10.49
CA THR A 35 39.32 -13.64 -9.70
C THR A 35 39.20 -12.11 -9.80
N ALA A 36 39.34 -11.40 -8.69
CA ALA A 36 39.50 -9.95 -8.71
C ALA A 36 40.69 -9.61 -9.62
N GLY A 37 40.40 -9.12 -10.81
CA GLY A 37 41.43 -8.73 -11.78
C GLY A 37 41.66 -7.22 -11.75
N THR A 38 42.89 -6.82 -12.04
CA THR A 38 43.20 -5.41 -12.38
C THR A 38 42.45 -5.04 -13.66
N GLU A 39 41.84 -3.85 -13.67
CA GLU A 39 41.18 -3.31 -14.87
C GLU A 39 42.14 -3.29 -16.07
N ASP A 40 41.74 -3.87 -17.17
CA ASP A 40 42.47 -3.79 -18.42
C ASP A 40 41.92 -2.59 -19.24
N PRO A 41 42.72 -1.55 -19.48
CA PRO A 41 42.27 -0.37 -20.22
C PRO A 41 41.88 -0.65 -21.69
N SER A 42 42.28 -1.79 -22.27
CA SER A 42 41.91 -2.19 -23.63
C SER A 42 40.51 -2.83 -23.72
N VAL A 43 39.91 -3.19 -22.59
CA VAL A 43 38.58 -3.79 -22.53
C VAL A 43 37.51 -2.70 -22.53
N SER A 44 36.39 -2.95 -23.18
CA SER A 44 35.26 -2.01 -23.25
C SER A 44 34.70 -1.71 -21.87
N ASP A 45 34.13 -0.52 -21.73
CA ASP A 45 33.43 -0.13 -20.52
C ASP A 45 32.09 -0.88 -20.38
N MET A 46 31.75 -1.19 -19.13
CA MET A 46 30.44 -1.68 -18.71
C MET A 46 29.77 -0.58 -17.90
N THR A 47 28.51 -0.33 -18.18
CA THR A 47 27.71 0.66 -17.46
C THR A 47 26.59 0.01 -16.69
N ALA A 48 26.25 0.61 -15.53
CA ALA A 48 25.05 0.32 -14.76
C ALA A 48 24.40 1.64 -14.33
N THR A 49 23.12 1.60 -14.04
CA THR A 49 22.37 2.74 -13.52
C THR A 49 22.08 2.53 -12.05
N VAL A 50 22.24 3.58 -11.24
CA VAL A 50 21.95 3.56 -9.82
C VAL A 50 20.91 4.62 -9.48
N THR A 51 19.89 4.21 -8.77
CA THR A 51 18.83 5.06 -8.21
C THR A 51 18.82 4.93 -6.69
N VAL A 52 18.64 6.04 -5.98
CA VAL A 52 18.49 6.06 -4.52
C VAL A 52 17.25 6.86 -4.17
N THR A 53 16.26 6.25 -3.56
CA THR A 53 14.96 6.87 -3.29
C THR A 53 14.61 6.78 -1.82
N GLY A 54 14.45 7.91 -1.17
CA GLY A 54 13.98 8.06 0.20
C GLY A 54 12.75 8.95 0.30
N SER A 55 12.53 9.82 -0.69
CA SER A 55 11.48 10.84 -0.69
C SER A 55 10.06 10.29 -0.63
N THR A 56 9.84 9.03 -1.00
CA THR A 56 8.52 8.36 -0.89
C THR A 56 8.00 8.40 0.55
N PHE A 57 8.86 8.24 1.55
CA PHE A 57 8.52 8.23 2.97
C PHE A 57 9.05 9.44 3.74
N ALA A 58 10.05 10.14 3.19
CA ALA A 58 10.63 11.34 3.74
C ALA A 58 10.74 12.40 2.64
N PRO A 59 9.70 13.24 2.42
CA PRO A 59 9.62 14.16 1.28
C PRO A 59 10.81 15.12 1.13
N ASP A 60 11.49 15.41 2.24
CA ASP A 60 12.68 16.30 2.24
C ASP A 60 13.96 15.57 1.80
N PHE A 61 13.97 14.25 1.70
CA PHE A 61 15.13 13.50 1.24
C PHE A 61 15.36 13.75 -0.25
N ASN A 62 16.60 14.12 -0.59
CA ASN A 62 16.98 14.37 -1.98
C ASN A 62 17.32 13.04 -2.66
N ASP A 63 16.53 12.63 -3.64
CA ASP A 63 16.70 11.36 -4.35
C ASP A 63 17.78 11.46 -5.43
N ILE A 64 18.50 10.36 -5.65
CA ILE A 64 19.28 10.15 -6.89
C ILE A 64 18.38 9.41 -7.85
N THR A 65 17.78 10.10 -8.81
CA THR A 65 16.77 9.53 -9.74
C THR A 65 17.39 8.66 -10.84
N SER A 66 18.65 8.96 -11.24
CA SER A 66 19.40 8.16 -12.18
C SER A 66 20.86 8.63 -12.22
N ALA A 67 21.78 7.78 -11.85
CA ALA A 67 23.20 8.05 -11.93
C ALA A 67 23.92 6.89 -12.60
N SER A 68 24.84 7.20 -13.53
CA SER A 68 25.60 6.17 -14.23
C SER A 68 26.83 5.76 -13.41
N TYR A 69 27.05 4.47 -13.31
CA TYR A 69 28.28 3.86 -12.88
C TYR A 69 28.95 3.17 -14.07
N THR A 70 30.26 3.39 -14.24
CA THR A 70 31.05 2.81 -15.35
C THR A 70 32.29 2.12 -14.78
N CYS A 71 32.54 0.92 -15.24
CA CYS A 71 33.75 0.16 -14.94
C CYS A 71 34.18 -0.63 -16.20
N LYS A 72 35.36 -1.26 -16.15
CA LYS A 72 35.78 -2.15 -17.22
C LYS A 72 34.98 -3.46 -17.20
N SER A 73 34.61 -3.99 -18.36
CA SER A 73 33.77 -5.19 -18.46
C SER A 73 34.43 -6.47 -17.91
N ASN A 74 35.76 -6.45 -17.75
CA ASN A 74 36.54 -7.53 -17.12
C ASN A 74 36.77 -7.32 -15.60
N ALA A 75 36.36 -6.16 -15.07
CA ALA A 75 36.50 -5.86 -13.65
C ALA A 75 35.49 -6.65 -12.82
N TYR A 76 35.95 -7.22 -11.71
CA TYR A 76 35.07 -7.84 -10.72
C TYR A 76 34.43 -6.72 -9.89
N GLN A 77 33.21 -6.36 -10.25
CA GLN A 77 32.47 -5.30 -9.57
C GLN A 77 31.13 -5.85 -9.06
N THR A 78 30.72 -5.39 -7.89
CA THR A 78 29.45 -5.75 -7.27
C THR A 78 28.46 -4.58 -7.32
N ALA A 79 27.19 -4.85 -7.05
CA ALA A 79 26.20 -3.80 -6.92
C ALA A 79 26.58 -2.78 -5.83
N TRP A 80 27.28 -3.23 -4.78
CA TRP A 80 27.81 -2.34 -3.74
C TRP A 80 28.83 -1.34 -4.28
N ASN A 81 29.77 -1.79 -5.11
CA ASN A 81 30.78 -0.88 -5.69
C ASN A 81 30.13 0.23 -6.52
N ALA A 82 29.09 -0.12 -7.29
CA ALA A 82 28.37 0.88 -8.06
C ALA A 82 27.61 1.86 -7.16
N LEU A 83 26.87 1.33 -6.18
CA LEU A 83 26.11 2.15 -5.23
C LEU A 83 27.03 3.08 -4.42
N GLU A 84 28.09 2.55 -3.81
CA GLU A 84 29.06 3.31 -3.01
C GLU A 84 29.70 4.42 -3.82
N SER A 85 30.12 4.13 -5.05
CA SER A 85 30.69 5.11 -5.96
C SER A 85 29.69 6.24 -6.26
N VAL A 86 28.45 5.91 -6.55
CA VAL A 86 27.40 6.90 -6.86
C VAL A 86 27.04 7.73 -5.63
N LEU A 87 26.85 7.12 -4.47
CA LEU A 87 26.61 7.85 -3.22
C LEU A 87 27.73 8.86 -2.96
N THR A 88 28.98 8.41 -3.00
CA THR A 88 30.15 9.25 -2.73
C THR A 88 30.27 10.40 -3.73
N LYS A 89 30.12 10.12 -5.03
CA LYS A 89 30.21 11.15 -6.09
C LYS A 89 29.14 12.22 -5.97
N ASN A 90 27.97 11.88 -5.47
CA ASN A 90 26.86 12.83 -5.26
C ASN A 90 26.88 13.49 -3.87
N GLY A 91 27.91 13.28 -3.05
CA GLY A 91 28.06 13.93 -1.75
C GLY A 91 27.23 13.29 -0.63
N TYR A 92 26.66 12.11 -0.87
CA TYR A 92 25.92 11.34 0.12
C TYR A 92 26.87 10.64 1.09
N LYS A 93 26.39 10.42 2.30
CA LYS A 93 27.07 9.60 3.31
C LYS A 93 26.22 8.37 3.60
N TYR A 94 26.86 7.31 4.04
CA TYR A 94 26.17 6.08 4.43
C TYR A 94 26.81 5.47 5.67
N GLU A 95 26.04 4.67 6.39
CA GLU A 95 26.49 3.77 7.44
C GLU A 95 26.15 2.34 7.07
N GLY A 96 27.06 1.41 7.37
CA GLY A 96 26.90 0.00 7.03
C GLY A 96 27.85 -0.46 5.94
N SER A 97 27.44 -1.45 5.19
CA SER A 97 28.23 -2.09 4.14
C SER A 97 27.34 -2.68 3.06
N GLY A 98 27.94 -3.30 2.05
CA GLY A 98 27.20 -4.01 1.00
C GLY A 98 26.36 -5.19 1.49
N SER A 99 26.61 -5.69 2.69
CA SER A 99 25.76 -6.72 3.31
C SER A 99 24.54 -6.11 4.02
N TYR A 100 24.63 -4.86 4.49
CA TYR A 100 23.54 -4.17 5.15
C TYR A 100 23.75 -2.66 5.17
N VAL A 101 22.91 -1.92 4.45
CA VAL A 101 22.89 -0.45 4.47
C VAL A 101 22.04 -0.02 5.65
N ARG A 102 22.67 0.53 6.68
CA ARG A 102 21.99 0.95 7.91
C ARG A 102 21.40 2.34 7.77
N ALA A 103 22.14 3.27 7.20
CA ALA A 103 21.69 4.64 7.02
C ALA A 103 22.25 5.24 5.73
N VAL A 104 21.49 6.15 5.13
CA VAL A 104 21.96 7.02 4.05
C VAL A 104 21.59 8.45 4.42
N THR A 105 22.56 9.34 4.29
CA THR A 105 22.39 10.79 4.46
C THR A 105 22.60 11.44 3.11
N ASP A 106 21.64 12.20 2.64
CA ASP A 106 21.71 12.92 1.38
C ASP A 106 22.70 14.10 1.43
N ASP A 107 22.91 14.78 0.32
CA ASP A 107 23.77 15.95 0.22
C ASP A 107 23.23 17.17 0.99
N LEU A 108 21.92 17.22 1.26
CA LEU A 108 21.24 18.25 2.04
C LEU A 108 21.24 17.96 3.56
N LYS A 109 21.78 16.81 3.98
CA LYS A 109 21.92 16.33 5.37
C LYS A 109 20.65 15.73 5.97
N HIS A 110 19.68 15.33 5.18
CA HIS A 110 18.58 14.50 5.64
C HIS A 110 19.07 13.06 5.75
N CYS A 111 18.92 12.46 6.92
CA CYS A 111 19.38 11.11 7.22
C CYS A 111 18.19 10.17 7.40
N LEU A 112 18.17 9.10 6.62
CA LEU A 112 17.23 7.99 6.80
C LEU A 112 17.98 6.75 7.27
N PHE A 113 17.54 6.17 8.39
CA PHE A 113 18.21 5.02 9.00
C PHE A 113 17.23 3.91 9.33
N ALA A 114 17.74 2.68 9.40
CA ALA A 114 16.96 1.51 9.72
C ALA A 114 16.43 1.55 11.16
N GLY A 115 15.14 1.32 11.33
CA GLY A 115 14.47 1.39 12.63
C GLY A 115 14.23 2.81 13.13
N ASP A 116 14.14 3.79 12.22
CA ASP A 116 13.82 5.17 12.56
C ASP A 116 12.43 5.26 13.22
N PRO A 117 12.32 5.77 14.46
CA PRO A 117 11.03 5.91 15.13
C PRO A 117 10.02 6.79 14.38
N ALA A 118 10.50 7.75 13.57
CA ALA A 118 9.64 8.60 12.76
C ALA A 118 8.98 7.83 11.58
N HIS A 119 9.61 6.74 11.16
CA HIS A 119 9.18 5.91 10.04
C HIS A 119 8.82 4.47 10.45
N GLY A 120 8.91 4.15 11.74
CA GLY A 120 8.55 2.85 12.31
C GLY A 120 9.76 1.94 12.56
N SER A 121 9.62 1.03 13.53
CA SER A 121 10.71 0.13 13.99
C SER A 121 11.19 -0.87 12.93
N TRP A 122 10.42 -1.06 11.86
CA TRP A 122 10.74 -1.94 10.73
C TRP A 122 11.22 -1.19 9.50
N SER A 123 11.35 0.13 9.59
CA SER A 123 11.86 0.94 8.49
C SER A 123 13.31 0.58 8.17
N GLY A 124 13.70 0.76 6.92
CA GLY A 124 15.05 0.46 6.49
C GLY A 124 15.27 0.59 4.99
N TRP A 125 16.50 0.33 4.59
CA TRP A 125 16.92 0.37 3.20
C TRP A 125 16.81 -1.01 2.57
N MET A 126 16.16 -1.06 1.41
CA MET A 126 16.02 -2.24 0.57
C MET A 126 16.61 -1.96 -0.81
N PHE A 127 16.94 -2.99 -1.56
CA PHE A 127 17.41 -2.80 -2.92
C PHE A 127 16.83 -3.82 -3.90
N THR A 128 16.79 -3.43 -5.16
CA THR A 128 16.49 -4.32 -6.28
C THR A 128 17.55 -4.16 -7.36
N VAL A 129 17.70 -5.18 -8.18
CA VAL A 129 18.43 -5.12 -9.44
C VAL A 129 17.48 -5.51 -10.55
N ASN A 130 17.34 -4.65 -11.56
CA ASN A 130 16.40 -4.83 -12.67
C ASN A 130 14.95 -5.04 -12.18
N GLY A 131 14.57 -4.31 -11.13
CA GLY A 131 13.24 -4.38 -10.53
C GLY A 131 12.96 -5.61 -9.67
N GLN A 132 13.94 -6.49 -9.44
CA GLN A 132 13.78 -7.71 -8.64
C GLN A 132 14.82 -7.78 -7.51
N MET A 133 14.44 -8.39 -6.39
CA MET A 133 15.40 -8.72 -5.33
C MET A 133 16.28 -9.89 -5.82
N PRO A 134 17.61 -9.69 -5.95
CA PRO A 134 18.47 -10.74 -6.48
C PRO A 134 18.64 -11.89 -5.48
N MET A 135 18.71 -13.11 -6.00
CA MET A 135 18.89 -14.34 -5.20
C MET A 135 20.27 -14.94 -5.47
N LEU A 136 20.92 -15.47 -4.44
CA LEU A 136 22.12 -16.29 -4.57
C LEU A 136 21.79 -17.73 -4.93
N ASP A 137 20.71 -18.24 -4.33
CA ASP A 137 20.17 -19.58 -4.56
C ASP A 137 18.65 -19.57 -4.35
N ALA A 138 18.02 -20.74 -4.33
CA ALA A 138 16.56 -20.86 -4.21
C ALA A 138 15.98 -20.32 -2.89
N GLU A 139 16.80 -20.13 -1.87
CA GLU A 139 16.35 -19.73 -0.52
C GLU A 139 17.06 -18.49 0.02
N THR A 140 18.17 -18.05 -0.59
CA THR A 140 19.04 -16.99 -0.08
C THR A 140 19.05 -15.76 -0.97
N TYR A 141 18.68 -14.61 -0.43
CA TYR A 141 18.84 -13.33 -1.13
C TYR A 141 20.31 -12.94 -1.24
N ALA A 142 20.67 -12.37 -2.40
CA ALA A 142 21.96 -11.73 -2.56
C ALA A 142 21.98 -10.40 -1.79
N THR A 143 23.08 -10.13 -1.13
CA THR A 143 23.39 -8.78 -0.65
C THR A 143 24.07 -7.97 -1.75
N LEU A 144 24.13 -6.64 -1.62
CA LEU A 144 24.75 -5.76 -2.61
C LEU A 144 26.23 -6.12 -2.89
N ASP A 145 26.95 -6.60 -1.89
CA ASP A 145 28.35 -7.04 -2.02
C ASP A 145 28.51 -8.46 -2.60
N LYS A 146 27.42 -9.19 -2.76
CA LYS A 146 27.42 -10.54 -3.36
C LYS A 146 26.89 -10.55 -4.80
N TYR A 147 26.10 -9.56 -5.18
CA TYR A 147 25.60 -9.48 -6.54
C TYR A 147 26.69 -8.95 -7.49
N LEU A 148 27.09 -9.77 -8.44
CA LEU A 148 28.02 -9.39 -9.50
C LEU A 148 27.32 -8.55 -10.55
N LEU A 149 27.90 -7.37 -10.78
CA LEU A 149 27.37 -6.40 -11.73
C LEU A 149 27.45 -6.90 -13.16
N LYS A 150 26.41 -6.66 -13.93
CA LYS A 150 26.32 -6.94 -15.36
C LYS A 150 26.10 -5.63 -16.13
N ALA A 151 26.43 -5.65 -17.42
CA ALA A 151 26.17 -4.50 -18.28
C ALA A 151 24.67 -4.16 -18.32
N ASN A 152 24.36 -2.88 -18.17
CA ASN A 152 23.02 -2.31 -18.16
C ASN A 152 22.15 -2.70 -16.96
N ASP A 153 22.74 -3.19 -15.87
CA ASP A 153 22.00 -3.40 -14.62
C ASP A 153 21.45 -2.07 -14.09
N GLU A 154 20.20 -2.12 -13.61
CA GLU A 154 19.53 -1.04 -12.92
C GLU A 154 19.48 -1.37 -11.42
N ILE A 155 20.31 -0.72 -10.61
CA ILE A 155 20.36 -0.89 -9.17
C ILE A 155 19.49 0.20 -8.54
N LYS A 156 18.49 -0.19 -7.78
CA LYS A 156 17.65 0.73 -7.01
C LYS A 156 17.80 0.43 -5.52
N LEU A 157 18.34 1.40 -4.77
CA LEU A 157 18.28 1.44 -3.32
C LEU A 157 17.09 2.31 -2.91
N TYR A 158 16.23 1.84 -2.04
CA TYR A 158 15.04 2.58 -1.62
C TYR A 158 14.73 2.37 -0.15
N TYR A 159 14.26 3.44 0.48
CA TYR A 159 13.85 3.42 1.87
C TYR A 159 12.40 2.99 1.98
N VAL A 160 12.09 2.19 3.00
CA VAL A 160 10.74 1.67 3.25
C VAL A 160 10.39 1.80 4.73
N ASN A 161 9.11 2.06 5.02
CA ASN A 161 8.59 2.05 6.38
C ASN A 161 8.44 0.61 6.90
N CYS A 162 8.28 -0.33 5.99
CA CYS A 162 8.26 -1.74 6.31
C CYS A 162 8.73 -2.56 5.11
N PRO A 163 9.25 -3.79 5.31
CA PRO A 163 9.73 -4.64 4.23
C PRO A 163 8.66 -4.98 3.19
N SER A 164 7.38 -4.82 3.51
CA SER A 164 6.26 -5.02 2.58
C SER A 164 5.84 -3.75 1.84
N ALA A 165 6.55 -2.64 1.97
CA ALA A 165 6.27 -1.39 1.24
C ALA A 165 6.42 -1.52 -0.29
N THR A 166 6.82 -2.68 -0.81
CA THR A 166 6.74 -3.05 -2.22
C THR A 166 5.30 -3.31 -2.71
N GLY A 167 4.29 -3.23 -1.84
CA GLY A 167 2.87 -3.31 -2.17
C GLY A 167 2.05 -4.36 -1.41
N ASP A 168 2.70 -5.25 -0.69
CA ASP A 168 2.03 -6.42 -0.10
C ASP A 168 1.77 -6.26 1.40
N HIS A 169 1.11 -5.16 1.79
CA HIS A 169 0.64 -4.99 3.16
C HIS A 169 -0.47 -5.99 3.49
N VAL A 170 -0.41 -6.57 4.69
CA VAL A 170 -1.48 -7.42 5.23
C VAL A 170 -2.37 -6.55 6.10
N TRP A 171 -3.47 -6.09 5.53
CA TRP A 171 -4.39 -5.18 6.19
C TRP A 171 -5.38 -5.92 7.09
N THR A 172 -5.53 -5.45 8.32
CA THR A 172 -6.60 -5.85 9.24
C THR A 172 -7.42 -4.62 9.61
N GLU A 173 -8.73 -4.75 9.54
CA GLU A 173 -9.62 -3.64 9.88
C GLU A 173 -9.52 -3.29 11.37
N ASP A 174 -9.36 -2.00 11.65
CA ASP A 174 -9.47 -1.43 13.00
C ASP A 174 -10.96 -1.14 13.27
N THR A 175 -11.64 -2.13 13.83
CA THR A 175 -13.08 -2.04 14.09
C THR A 175 -13.46 -0.97 15.10
N GLU A 176 -12.52 -0.56 15.97
CA GLU A 176 -12.74 0.51 16.95
C GLU A 176 -12.73 1.90 16.29
N ALA A 177 -11.95 2.05 15.22
CA ALA A 177 -11.87 3.29 14.46
C ALA A 177 -12.88 3.37 13.31
N ARG A 178 -13.69 2.31 13.11
CA ARG A 178 -14.71 2.27 12.07
C ARG A 178 -15.82 3.28 12.33
N GLN A 179 -16.16 4.07 11.33
CA GLN A 179 -17.34 4.94 11.31
C GLN A 179 -18.31 4.43 10.24
N ASN A 180 -19.46 3.93 10.68
CA ASN A 180 -20.47 3.46 9.73
C ASN A 180 -21.09 4.64 8.97
N PRO A 181 -21.38 4.49 7.67
CA PRO A 181 -22.07 5.50 6.92
C PRO A 181 -23.49 5.69 7.43
N THR A 182 -24.01 6.92 7.31
CA THR A 182 -25.42 7.23 7.53
C THR A 182 -26.16 7.25 6.21
N CYS A 183 -27.45 7.62 6.22
CA CYS A 183 -28.20 7.79 4.98
C CYS A 183 -27.61 8.89 4.09
N THR A 184 -27.00 9.92 4.67
CA THR A 184 -26.59 11.14 3.96
C THR A 184 -25.13 11.47 4.08
N ALA A 185 -24.40 10.82 4.98
CA ALA A 185 -22.98 11.04 5.19
C ALA A 185 -22.20 9.75 4.99
N ASP A 186 -21.05 9.88 4.35
CA ASP A 186 -20.08 8.82 4.20
C ASP A 186 -19.53 8.40 5.56
N GLY A 187 -19.22 7.13 5.68
CA GLY A 187 -18.45 6.55 6.77
C GLY A 187 -16.99 6.36 6.40
N SER A 188 -16.24 5.73 7.30
CA SER A 188 -14.86 5.35 7.04
C SER A 188 -14.51 4.01 7.69
N ALA A 189 -13.68 3.22 7.01
CA ALA A 189 -13.05 2.04 7.56
C ALA A 189 -11.54 2.28 7.62
N SER A 190 -10.97 2.14 8.81
CA SER A 190 -9.52 2.24 9.03
C SER A 190 -8.92 0.86 9.11
N TYR A 191 -7.72 0.71 8.54
CA TYR A 191 -6.99 -0.55 8.53
C TYR A 191 -5.57 -0.33 9.06
N LYS A 192 -5.07 -1.30 9.80
CA LYS A 192 -3.69 -1.38 10.27
C LYS A 192 -2.99 -2.53 9.57
N CYS A 193 -1.76 -2.31 9.13
CA CYS A 193 -0.95 -3.41 8.64
C CYS A 193 -0.50 -4.28 9.81
N THR A 194 -0.59 -5.62 9.66
CA THR A 194 -0.18 -6.57 10.72
C THR A 194 1.33 -6.76 10.80
N VAL A 195 2.07 -6.30 9.77
CA VAL A 195 3.53 -6.50 9.66
C VAL A 195 4.34 -5.21 9.77
N CYS A 196 3.70 -4.04 9.79
CA CYS A 196 4.36 -2.73 9.92
C CYS A 196 3.41 -1.69 10.53
N PRO A 197 3.88 -0.49 10.91
CA PRO A 197 3.05 0.55 11.51
C PRO A 197 2.14 1.30 10.51
N GLU A 198 2.12 0.92 9.26
CA GLU A 198 1.31 1.56 8.23
C GLU A 198 -0.19 1.42 8.50
N THR A 199 -0.92 2.49 8.22
CA THR A 199 -2.38 2.54 8.29
C THR A 199 -2.96 3.08 7.00
N LYS A 200 -4.16 2.66 6.66
CA LYS A 200 -4.94 3.26 5.57
C LYS A 200 -6.38 3.46 6.00
N THR A 201 -7.04 4.41 5.36
CA THR A 201 -8.47 4.66 5.57
C THR A 201 -9.18 4.60 4.21
N GLU A 202 -10.31 3.89 4.18
CA GLU A 202 -11.18 3.81 3.02
C GLU A 202 -12.51 4.50 3.33
N THR A 203 -13.01 5.27 2.39
CA THR A 203 -14.32 5.91 2.50
C THR A 203 -15.42 4.88 2.23
N LEU A 204 -16.40 4.80 3.12
CA LEU A 204 -17.60 4.01 2.95
C LEU A 204 -18.71 4.95 2.46
N PRO A 205 -19.22 4.80 1.25
CA PRO A 205 -20.22 5.72 0.73
C PRO A 205 -21.51 5.71 1.57
N ALA A 206 -22.19 6.86 1.63
CA ALA A 206 -23.47 7.01 2.30
C ALA A 206 -24.44 5.93 1.87
N ALA A 207 -25.17 5.35 2.83
CA ALA A 207 -26.08 4.22 2.59
C ALA A 207 -27.31 4.60 1.74
N GLY A 208 -27.60 5.91 1.63
CA GLY A 208 -28.81 6.39 0.99
C GLY A 208 -30.06 6.14 1.82
N HIS A 209 -31.18 6.62 1.33
CA HIS A 209 -32.48 6.33 1.93
C HIS A 209 -33.06 5.06 1.31
N SER A 210 -33.67 4.25 2.16
CA SER A 210 -34.44 3.06 1.75
C SER A 210 -35.86 3.21 2.29
N TYR A 211 -36.79 3.65 1.45
CA TYR A 211 -38.20 3.80 1.83
C TYR A 211 -38.98 2.52 1.50
N GLY A 212 -39.75 2.07 2.49
CA GLY A 212 -40.68 0.96 2.34
C GLY A 212 -42.11 1.44 1.94
N GLU A 213 -43.08 0.60 2.19
CA GLU A 213 -44.50 0.97 2.01
C GLU A 213 -44.86 2.14 2.93
N PRO A 214 -45.61 3.13 2.42
CA PRO A 214 -46.00 4.29 3.21
C PRO A 214 -47.08 3.98 4.24
N ALA A 215 -47.03 4.70 5.36
CA ALA A 215 -48.17 4.83 6.24
C ALA A 215 -49.15 5.89 5.70
N TRP A 216 -50.39 5.53 5.49
CA TRP A 216 -51.40 6.44 4.99
C TRP A 216 -52.02 7.21 6.15
N ASN A 217 -52.12 8.54 6.00
CA ASN A 217 -52.83 9.44 6.93
C ASN A 217 -53.99 10.10 6.17
N TRP A 218 -55.21 9.73 6.52
CA TRP A 218 -56.44 10.25 5.92
C TRP A 218 -57.02 11.37 6.81
N THR A 219 -57.33 12.50 6.19
CA THR A 219 -58.03 13.57 6.87
C THR A 219 -59.39 13.77 6.15
N GLY A 220 -60.37 13.02 6.59
CA GLY A 220 -61.66 12.95 5.90
C GLY A 220 -61.56 12.21 4.57
N TYR A 221 -62.47 12.54 3.65
CA TYR A 221 -62.56 11.89 2.34
C TYR A 221 -61.89 12.66 1.20
N GLU A 222 -61.35 13.85 1.50
CA GLU A 222 -60.86 14.75 0.48
C GLU A 222 -59.33 14.95 0.56
N SER A 223 -58.71 14.50 1.63
CA SER A 223 -57.30 14.67 1.85
C SER A 223 -56.64 13.45 2.46
N ALA A 224 -55.54 13.01 1.84
CA ALA A 224 -54.69 11.95 2.38
C ALA A 224 -53.22 12.29 2.11
N SER A 225 -52.34 11.78 2.93
CA SER A 225 -50.92 11.81 2.71
C SER A 225 -50.28 10.44 2.94
N ALA A 226 -49.27 10.14 2.17
CA ALA A 226 -48.41 8.97 2.32
C ALA A 226 -47.16 9.41 3.07
N VAL A 227 -46.88 8.78 4.20
CA VAL A 227 -45.66 9.03 4.99
C VAL A 227 -44.74 7.85 4.78
N PHE A 228 -43.63 8.09 4.09
CA PHE A 228 -42.56 7.13 3.89
C PHE A 228 -41.54 7.29 5.01
N THR A 229 -41.19 6.18 5.66
CA THR A 229 -40.16 6.16 6.71
C THR A 229 -38.94 5.40 6.17
N CYS A 230 -37.75 5.97 6.31
CA CYS A 230 -36.53 5.32 5.89
C CYS A 230 -36.23 4.11 6.79
N ALA A 231 -35.93 2.96 6.20
CA ALA A 231 -35.56 1.76 6.92
C ALA A 231 -34.18 1.87 7.60
N ASN A 232 -33.29 2.68 7.02
CA ASN A 232 -31.95 2.88 7.55
C ASN A 232 -31.93 3.88 8.74
N ASP A 233 -32.89 4.81 8.80
CA ASP A 233 -33.04 5.79 9.87
C ASP A 233 -34.51 6.25 9.96
N ALA A 234 -35.19 5.83 11.01
CA ALA A 234 -36.61 6.12 11.23
C ALA A 234 -36.92 7.61 11.48
N SER A 235 -35.89 8.44 11.72
CA SER A 235 -36.07 9.89 11.80
C SER A 235 -36.22 10.56 10.42
N HIS A 236 -35.74 9.91 9.37
CA HIS A 236 -35.86 10.36 8.01
C HIS A 236 -37.24 9.95 7.43
N ARG A 237 -38.08 10.94 7.28
CA ARG A 237 -39.43 10.75 6.76
C ARG A 237 -39.68 11.68 5.60
N GLU A 238 -40.38 11.15 4.58
CA GLU A 238 -40.88 11.94 3.46
C GLU A 238 -42.40 11.85 3.46
N THR A 239 -43.07 12.98 3.30
CA THR A 239 -44.55 13.04 3.24
C THR A 239 -44.96 13.57 1.88
N VAL A 240 -45.78 12.78 1.19
CA VAL A 240 -46.30 13.12 -0.11
C VAL A 240 -47.84 13.21 0.00
N THR A 241 -48.39 14.33 -0.49
CA THR A 241 -49.88 14.50 -0.57
C THR A 241 -50.43 13.59 -1.65
N ALA A 242 -51.43 12.79 -1.31
CA ALA A 242 -52.05 11.91 -2.26
C ALA A 242 -53.11 12.64 -3.09
N ALA A 243 -53.16 12.33 -4.37
CA ALA A 243 -54.28 12.72 -5.21
C ALA A 243 -55.45 11.70 -5.00
N ILE A 244 -56.53 12.17 -4.46
CA ILE A 244 -57.71 11.32 -4.18
C ILE A 244 -58.66 11.38 -5.34
N THR A 245 -59.11 10.20 -5.81
CA THR A 245 -60.17 10.07 -6.77
C THR A 245 -61.29 9.25 -6.14
N GLY A 246 -62.52 9.79 -6.15
CA GLY A 246 -63.68 9.12 -5.64
C GLY A 246 -64.59 8.63 -6.77
N LYS A 247 -65.07 7.42 -6.65
CA LYS A 247 -66.07 6.83 -7.59
C LYS A 247 -67.30 6.37 -6.84
N VAL A 248 -68.50 6.80 -7.30
CA VAL A 248 -69.75 6.25 -6.80
C VAL A 248 -69.80 4.79 -7.26
N THR A 249 -69.94 3.88 -6.31
CA THR A 249 -70.01 2.44 -6.55
C THR A 249 -71.41 1.90 -6.40
N THR A 250 -72.25 2.62 -5.66
CA THR A 250 -73.68 2.38 -5.53
C THR A 250 -74.42 3.69 -5.50
N GLU A 251 -75.38 3.89 -6.40
CA GLU A 251 -76.19 5.09 -6.41
C GLU A 251 -77.20 5.09 -5.24
N ALA A 252 -77.35 6.29 -4.62
CA ALA A 252 -78.38 6.47 -3.59
C ALA A 252 -79.76 6.40 -4.18
N THR A 253 -80.68 5.81 -3.42
CA THR A 253 -82.17 5.79 -3.76
C THR A 253 -82.93 6.55 -2.69
N CYS A 254 -84.20 6.74 -2.87
CA CYS A 254 -85.09 7.36 -1.85
C CYS A 254 -85.16 6.56 -0.53
N LEU A 255 -84.73 5.28 -0.53
CA LEU A 255 -84.83 4.39 0.62
C LEU A 255 -83.53 3.80 1.07
N THR A 256 -82.43 4.03 0.33
CA THR A 256 -81.08 3.46 0.65
C THR A 256 -80.00 4.45 0.33
N ASP A 257 -79.01 4.50 1.20
CA ASP A 257 -77.80 5.30 1.00
C ASP A 257 -76.96 4.74 -0.17
N GLY A 258 -76.29 5.65 -0.89
CA GLY A 258 -75.29 5.30 -1.88
C GLY A 258 -73.93 5.01 -1.26
N LEU A 259 -73.06 4.41 -2.03
CA LEU A 259 -71.67 4.14 -1.65
C LEU A 259 -70.72 4.82 -2.62
N ARG A 260 -69.79 5.57 -2.07
CA ARG A 260 -68.68 6.15 -2.81
C ARG A 260 -67.36 5.62 -2.27
N THR A 261 -66.55 5.14 -3.15
CA THR A 261 -65.18 4.64 -2.80
C THR A 261 -64.16 5.67 -3.22
N TYR A 262 -63.17 5.91 -2.38
CA TYR A 262 -62.07 6.85 -2.58
C TYR A 262 -60.74 6.14 -2.75
#